data_a2b0b786ea8d003c562d49731d85a7e1
#
_entry.id   a2b0b786ea8d003c562d49731d85a7e1
#
_cell.length_a   1.000
_cell.length_b   1.000
_cell.length_c   1.000
_cell.angle_alpha   90.00
_cell.angle_beta   90.00
_cell.angle_gamma   90.00
#
_symmetry.space_group_name_H-M   'P 1'
#
loop_
_entity.id
_entity.type
_entity.pdbx_description
1 polymer ?
#
loop_
_entity_poly.entity_id
_entity_poly.type
_entity_poly.pdbx_seq_one_letter_code
_entity_poly.pdbx_strand_id
1 'polypeptide(L)'
;MRIVLPLLALLIALPAQADTLRIGSKRFTESYILGEVLRRTVAGKIPVEHRPGLGNTGIVFAALKAGSIDLYPEYTGTIAREILKVEGNPGIEDLNAALAPQGLGVAVRLGFNNSYALAMREDRAQALAIRTLSDLAKHPGLKLGLSQEFIGRSDGWPGLKAAYKMPYATPSGLDHGLAYEAIAAGRIDVMDIYSTDAKIERYALRVLEDDRKYFPG
;
A
#
# COMPACT_ATOMS: atom_id res chain seq x y z
N MET A 1 17.62 -75.91 11.31
CA MET A 1 17.42 -74.82 12.29
C MET A 1 17.53 -73.51 11.51
N ARG A 2 16.44 -72.86 11.12
CA ARG A 2 16.47 -71.58 10.37
C ARG A 2 16.37 -70.44 11.36
N ILE A 3 17.41 -69.60 11.43
CA ILE A 3 17.48 -68.43 12.24
C ILE A 3 16.77 -67.29 11.47
N VAL A 4 15.60 -66.82 11.97
CA VAL A 4 14.88 -65.65 11.46
C VAL A 4 15.44 -64.45 12.24
N LEU A 5 16.21 -63.58 11.61
CA LEU A 5 16.64 -62.31 12.18
C LEU A 5 15.42 -61.33 12.05
N PRO A 6 14.98 -60.67 13.14
CA PRO A 6 14.03 -59.61 13.04
C PRO A 6 14.68 -58.34 12.48
N LEU A 7 14.19 -57.88 11.35
CA LEU A 7 14.57 -56.56 10.77
C LEU A 7 13.97 -55.46 11.61
N LEU A 8 14.79 -54.82 12.45
CA LEU A 8 14.39 -53.67 13.27
C LEU A 8 14.33 -52.43 12.35
N ALA A 9 13.13 -52.03 11.89
CA ALA A 9 12.92 -50.83 11.12
C ALA A 9 13.08 -49.60 12.05
N LEU A 10 14.22 -48.91 11.95
CA LEU A 10 14.48 -47.66 12.63
C LEU A 10 13.67 -46.55 11.96
N LEU A 11 12.53 -46.18 12.53
CA LEU A 11 11.74 -44.99 12.15
C LEU A 11 12.54 -43.76 12.53
N ILE A 12 13.27 -43.19 11.57
CA ILE A 12 13.88 -41.86 11.72
C ILE A 12 12.75 -40.84 11.61
N ALA A 13 12.29 -40.30 12.76
CA ALA A 13 11.42 -39.13 12.79
C ALA A 13 12.22 -37.92 12.30
N LEU A 14 12.02 -37.54 11.04
CA LEU A 14 12.54 -36.27 10.54
C LEU A 14 11.85 -35.16 11.33
N PRO A 15 12.60 -34.19 11.90
CA PRO A 15 11.97 -33.04 12.56
C PRO A 15 11.13 -32.33 11.50
N ALA A 16 9.85 -32.14 11.77
CA ALA A 16 8.99 -31.28 10.98
C ALA A 16 9.57 -29.86 11.07
N GLN A 17 10.27 -29.44 10.04
CA GLN A 17 10.78 -28.08 9.96
C GLN A 17 9.56 -27.18 9.77
N ALA A 18 9.30 -26.31 10.76
CA ALA A 18 8.20 -25.34 10.64
C ALA A 18 8.44 -24.46 9.41
N ASP A 19 7.44 -24.34 8.56
CA ASP A 19 7.51 -23.50 7.38
C ASP A 19 7.81 -22.05 7.80
N THR A 20 8.69 -21.38 7.04
CA THR A 20 9.02 -19.97 7.28
C THR A 20 7.86 -19.09 6.88
N LEU A 21 7.31 -18.29 7.78
CA LEU A 21 6.29 -17.29 7.49
C LEU A 21 6.90 -16.16 6.66
N ARG A 22 6.37 -15.93 5.46
CA ARG A 22 6.86 -14.94 4.50
C ARG A 22 5.94 -13.74 4.49
N ILE A 23 6.43 -12.61 5.00
CA ILE A 23 5.69 -11.34 5.08
C ILE A 23 6.10 -10.46 3.91
N GLY A 24 5.16 -10.11 3.03
CA GLY A 24 5.39 -9.18 1.95
C GLY A 24 5.19 -7.72 2.35
N SER A 25 5.71 -6.78 1.55
CA SER A 25 5.32 -5.37 1.62
C SER A 25 5.34 -4.68 0.27
N LYS A 26 4.49 -3.67 0.11
CA LYS A 26 4.45 -2.81 -1.07
C LYS A 26 5.66 -1.86 -1.10
N ARG A 27 5.91 -1.23 -2.26
CA ARG A 27 7.09 -0.35 -2.48
C ARG A 27 6.83 1.07 -1.98
N PHE A 28 6.57 1.24 -0.67
CA PHE A 28 6.52 2.55 -0.01
C PHE A 28 6.83 2.42 1.48
N THR A 29 7.23 3.53 2.11
CA THR A 29 7.85 3.57 3.45
C THR A 29 7.01 2.91 4.53
N GLU A 30 5.71 3.25 4.65
CA GLU A 30 4.85 2.68 5.69
C GLU A 30 4.68 1.17 5.54
N SER A 31 4.53 0.67 4.30
CA SER A 31 4.42 -0.77 4.07
C SER A 31 5.68 -1.53 4.50
N TYR A 32 6.88 -0.95 4.31
CA TYR A 32 8.12 -1.52 4.83
C TYR A 32 8.12 -1.58 6.36
N ILE A 33 7.73 -0.48 7.01
CA ILE A 33 7.68 -0.38 8.47
C ILE A 33 6.71 -1.42 9.02
N LEU A 34 5.49 -1.49 8.49
CA LEU A 34 4.47 -2.44 8.94
C LEU A 34 4.90 -3.89 8.72
N GLY A 35 5.50 -4.21 7.56
CA GLY A 35 6.04 -5.54 7.29
C GLY A 35 7.13 -5.93 8.30
N GLU A 36 8.02 -5.00 8.64
CA GLU A 36 9.07 -5.24 9.63
C GLU A 36 8.53 -5.31 11.07
N VAL A 37 7.50 -4.53 11.42
CA VAL A 37 6.79 -4.65 12.71
C VAL A 37 6.17 -6.03 12.84
N LEU A 38 5.45 -6.51 11.82
CA LEU A 38 4.86 -7.84 11.81
C LEU A 38 5.94 -8.92 11.96
N ARG A 39 7.04 -8.83 11.22
CA ARG A 39 8.17 -9.77 11.33
C ARG A 39 8.72 -9.81 12.75
N ARG A 40 8.97 -8.66 13.37
CA ARG A 40 9.51 -8.58 14.74
C ARG A 40 8.54 -9.11 15.79
N THR A 41 7.25 -8.92 15.59
CA THR A 41 6.21 -9.39 16.53
C THR A 41 6.21 -10.91 16.66
N VAL A 42 6.49 -11.64 15.57
CA VAL A 42 6.49 -13.10 15.55
C VAL A 42 7.89 -13.72 15.62
N ALA A 43 8.95 -12.93 15.47
CA ALA A 43 10.33 -13.39 15.56
C ALA A 43 10.60 -14.06 16.92
N GLY A 44 11.30 -15.20 16.89
CA GLY A 44 11.59 -16.03 18.08
C GLY A 44 10.46 -16.98 18.47
N LYS A 45 9.26 -16.86 17.86
CA LYS A 45 8.15 -17.82 18.04
C LYS A 45 8.09 -18.83 16.89
N ILE A 46 8.28 -18.34 15.67
CA ILE A 46 8.31 -19.12 14.43
C ILE A 46 9.40 -18.58 13.50
N PRO A 47 9.92 -19.39 12.56
CA PRO A 47 10.76 -18.88 11.49
C PRO A 47 9.98 -17.85 10.67
N VAL A 48 10.56 -16.68 10.44
CA VAL A 48 9.89 -15.57 9.73
C VAL A 48 10.90 -14.77 8.89
N GLU A 49 10.47 -14.38 7.69
CA GLU A 49 11.21 -13.45 6.83
C GLU A 49 10.32 -12.31 6.34
N HIS A 50 10.91 -11.15 6.09
CA HIS A 50 10.23 -10.04 5.42
C HIS A 50 10.78 -9.90 3.99
N ARG A 51 9.89 -9.90 3.01
CA ARG A 51 10.15 -9.66 1.57
C ARG A 51 9.71 -8.25 1.20
N PRO A 52 10.58 -7.24 1.36
CA PRO A 52 10.21 -5.86 1.16
C PRO A 52 10.12 -5.48 -0.31
N GLY A 53 9.28 -4.49 -0.62
CA GLY A 53 9.32 -3.78 -1.89
C GLY A 53 8.90 -4.57 -3.12
N LEU A 54 8.00 -5.53 -2.97
CA LEU A 54 7.57 -6.40 -4.07
C LEU A 54 6.93 -5.63 -5.24
N GLY A 55 6.30 -4.50 -4.96
CA GLY A 55 5.67 -3.68 -6.00
C GLY A 55 4.42 -2.94 -5.50
N ASN A 56 3.47 -2.70 -6.42
CA ASN A 56 2.17 -2.12 -6.14
C ASN A 56 1.17 -3.19 -5.63
N THR A 57 -0.07 -2.76 -5.34
CA THR A 57 -1.15 -3.64 -4.84
C THR A 57 -1.34 -4.89 -5.69
N GLY A 58 -1.38 -4.77 -7.03
CA GLY A 58 -1.61 -5.91 -7.91
C GLY A 58 -0.50 -6.96 -7.82
N ILE A 59 0.76 -6.52 -7.74
CA ILE A 59 1.93 -7.42 -7.66
C ILE A 59 1.95 -8.15 -6.32
N VAL A 60 1.75 -7.43 -5.21
CA VAL A 60 1.79 -8.05 -3.87
C VAL A 60 0.61 -9.00 -3.67
N PHE A 61 -0.57 -8.62 -4.14
CA PHE A 61 -1.75 -9.50 -4.10
C PHE A 61 -1.55 -10.77 -4.96
N ALA A 62 -0.95 -10.66 -6.14
CA ALA A 62 -0.61 -11.82 -6.96
C ALA A 62 0.41 -12.74 -6.24
N ALA A 63 1.42 -12.17 -5.55
CA ALA A 63 2.39 -12.94 -4.77
C ALA A 63 1.72 -13.70 -3.61
N LEU A 64 0.73 -13.09 -2.93
CA LEU A 64 -0.07 -13.75 -1.90
C LEU A 64 -0.88 -14.91 -2.48
N LYS A 65 -1.59 -14.68 -3.58
CA LYS A 65 -2.38 -15.74 -4.25
C LYS A 65 -1.52 -16.90 -4.74
N ALA A 66 -0.31 -16.63 -5.20
CA ALA A 66 0.63 -17.64 -5.65
C ALA A 66 1.34 -18.37 -4.49
N GLY A 67 1.07 -18.01 -3.23
CA GLY A 67 1.77 -18.56 -2.08
C GLY A 67 3.26 -18.19 -2.03
N SER A 68 3.68 -17.14 -2.74
CA SER A 68 5.06 -16.62 -2.63
C SER A 68 5.29 -15.83 -1.34
N ILE A 69 4.23 -15.26 -0.78
CA ILE A 69 4.15 -14.69 0.57
C ILE A 69 2.92 -15.24 1.26
N ASP A 70 2.89 -15.17 2.59
CA ASP A 70 1.80 -15.71 3.39
C ASP A 70 0.88 -14.61 3.93
N LEU A 71 1.41 -13.40 4.09
CA LEU A 71 0.64 -12.21 4.45
C LEU A 71 1.36 -10.92 4.06
N TYR A 72 0.63 -9.82 4.03
CA TYR A 72 1.17 -8.47 3.90
C TYR A 72 0.19 -7.44 4.50
N PRO A 73 0.67 -6.24 4.94
CA PRO A 73 -0.19 -5.16 5.40
C PRO A 73 -0.93 -4.52 4.22
N GLU A 74 -2.26 -4.41 4.32
CA GLU A 74 -3.12 -3.81 3.31
C GLU A 74 -4.20 -2.94 3.96
N TYR A 75 -4.83 -2.07 3.19
CA TYR A 75 -5.89 -1.16 3.62
C TYR A 75 -7.26 -1.67 3.19
N THR A 76 -8.26 -1.55 4.08
CA THR A 76 -9.63 -2.02 3.81
C THR A 76 -10.22 -1.39 2.54
N GLY A 77 -9.99 -0.09 2.32
CA GLY A 77 -10.40 0.61 1.11
C GLY A 77 -9.73 0.06 -0.16
N THR A 78 -8.45 -0.33 -0.08
CA THR A 78 -7.74 -0.95 -1.22
C THR A 78 -8.26 -2.37 -1.47
N ILE A 79 -8.52 -3.14 -0.42
CA ILE A 79 -9.13 -4.47 -0.56
C ILE A 79 -10.48 -4.35 -1.28
N ALA A 80 -11.34 -3.44 -0.83
CA ALA A 80 -12.65 -3.24 -1.44
C ALA A 80 -12.55 -2.79 -2.90
N ARG A 81 -11.91 -1.64 -3.14
CA ARG A 81 -11.98 -0.95 -4.43
C ARG A 81 -11.01 -1.50 -5.48
N GLU A 82 -9.80 -1.92 -5.08
CA GLU A 82 -8.78 -2.35 -6.03
C GLU A 82 -8.77 -3.88 -6.20
N ILE A 83 -8.91 -4.64 -5.12
CA ILE A 83 -8.86 -6.11 -5.17
C ILE A 83 -10.22 -6.71 -5.50
N LEU A 84 -11.25 -6.34 -4.77
CA LEU A 84 -12.61 -6.91 -4.90
C LEU A 84 -13.48 -6.17 -5.92
N LYS A 85 -13.10 -4.93 -6.30
CA LYS A 85 -13.87 -4.06 -7.21
C LYS A 85 -15.30 -3.78 -6.73
N VAL A 86 -15.47 -3.63 -5.41
CA VAL A 86 -16.74 -3.27 -4.78
C VAL A 86 -16.73 -1.82 -4.33
N GLU A 87 -17.90 -1.16 -4.40
CA GLU A 87 -18.09 0.21 -3.95
C GLU A 87 -18.36 0.29 -2.44
N GLY A 88 -18.21 1.49 -1.89
CA GLY A 88 -18.47 1.76 -0.48
C GLY A 88 -17.31 1.41 0.43
N ASN A 89 -17.61 1.27 1.73
CA ASN A 89 -16.67 0.93 2.78
C ASN A 89 -17.16 -0.32 3.53
N PRO A 90 -17.04 -1.52 2.94
CA PRO A 90 -17.49 -2.77 3.57
C PRO A 90 -16.75 -3.02 4.87
N GLY A 91 -17.43 -3.63 5.84
CA GLY A 91 -16.83 -4.07 7.10
C GLY A 91 -15.86 -5.24 6.91
N ILE A 92 -15.09 -5.56 7.95
CA ILE A 92 -14.14 -6.68 7.90
C ILE A 92 -14.84 -8.02 7.60
N GLU A 93 -16.05 -8.21 8.13
CA GLU A 93 -16.85 -9.42 7.91
C GLU A 93 -17.20 -9.59 6.43
N ASP A 94 -17.67 -8.50 5.79
CA ASP A 94 -18.01 -8.50 4.37
C ASP A 94 -16.77 -8.73 3.49
N LEU A 95 -15.64 -8.09 3.84
CA LEU A 95 -14.37 -8.31 3.15
C LEU A 95 -13.90 -9.77 3.27
N ASN A 96 -14.02 -10.36 4.45
CA ASN A 96 -13.66 -11.76 4.67
C ASN A 96 -14.57 -12.71 3.90
N ALA A 97 -15.88 -12.45 3.90
CA ALA A 97 -16.84 -13.25 3.11
C ALA A 97 -16.50 -13.22 1.61
N ALA A 98 -16.10 -12.06 1.08
CA ALA A 98 -15.73 -11.89 -0.32
C ALA A 98 -14.35 -12.47 -0.67
N LEU A 99 -13.41 -12.53 0.28
CA LEU A 99 -12.07 -13.09 0.09
C LEU A 99 -12.01 -14.61 0.30
N ALA A 100 -12.91 -15.16 1.12
CA ALA A 100 -12.93 -16.59 1.49
C ALA A 100 -12.94 -17.55 0.29
N PRO A 101 -13.67 -17.30 -0.83
CA PRO A 101 -13.61 -18.16 -2.01
C PRO A 101 -12.21 -18.25 -2.66
N GLN A 102 -11.33 -17.30 -2.37
CA GLN A 102 -9.94 -17.28 -2.83
C GLN A 102 -8.97 -17.87 -1.79
N GLY A 103 -9.47 -18.40 -0.67
CA GLY A 103 -8.64 -18.92 0.43
C GLY A 103 -7.93 -17.80 1.22
N LEU A 104 -8.42 -16.57 1.14
CA LEU A 104 -7.82 -15.38 1.75
C LEU A 104 -8.75 -14.75 2.78
N GLY A 105 -8.19 -13.88 3.63
CA GLY A 105 -8.96 -13.11 4.60
C GLY A 105 -8.13 -12.02 5.28
N VAL A 106 -8.82 -11.11 5.94
CA VAL A 106 -8.22 -10.09 6.81
C VAL A 106 -8.10 -10.66 8.20
N ALA A 107 -6.87 -10.82 8.69
CA ALA A 107 -6.58 -11.46 9.97
C ALA A 107 -6.78 -10.51 11.17
N VAL A 108 -6.27 -9.27 11.07
CA VAL A 108 -6.27 -8.31 12.17
C VAL A 108 -6.33 -6.88 11.66
N ARG A 109 -7.00 -5.99 12.41
CA ARG A 109 -6.97 -4.53 12.17
C ARG A 109 -5.81 -3.90 12.93
N LEU A 110 -5.07 -3.04 12.25
CA LEU A 110 -3.91 -2.36 12.87
C LEU A 110 -4.30 -1.07 13.63
N GLY A 111 -5.56 -0.65 13.57
CA GLY A 111 -6.10 0.40 14.43
C GLY A 111 -5.75 1.84 14.04
N PHE A 112 -5.28 2.08 12.81
CA PHE A 112 -5.04 3.42 12.27
C PHE A 112 -5.64 3.56 10.87
N ASN A 113 -5.76 4.81 10.40
CA ASN A 113 -6.22 5.12 9.05
C ASN A 113 -5.10 5.77 8.23
N ASN A 114 -5.09 5.50 6.93
CA ASN A 114 -4.21 6.13 5.97
C ASN A 114 -5.01 6.35 4.68
N SER A 115 -4.93 7.55 4.12
CA SER A 115 -5.65 7.95 2.92
C SER A 115 -4.70 8.56 1.90
N TYR A 116 -5.11 8.56 0.63
CA TYR A 116 -4.46 9.40 -0.37
C TYR A 116 -4.67 10.87 -0.07
N ALA A 117 -3.70 11.68 -0.44
CA ALA A 117 -3.81 13.13 -0.51
C ALA A 117 -2.91 13.64 -1.65
N LEU A 118 -3.06 14.91 -2.03
CA LEU A 118 -2.08 15.61 -2.84
C LEU A 118 -1.24 16.53 -1.97
N ALA A 119 0.02 16.67 -2.32
CA ALA A 119 0.94 17.56 -1.60
C ALA A 119 1.78 18.40 -2.56
N MET A 120 2.19 19.56 -2.07
CA MET A 120 3.09 20.50 -2.69
C MET A 120 4.20 20.88 -1.72
N ARG A 121 5.33 21.43 -2.21
CA ARG A 121 6.28 22.09 -1.31
C ARG A 121 5.58 23.25 -0.60
N GLU A 122 5.84 23.39 0.71
CA GLU A 122 5.23 24.43 1.55
C GLU A 122 5.46 25.84 1.00
N ASP A 123 6.72 26.16 0.61
CA ASP A 123 7.08 27.47 0.06
C ASP A 123 6.32 27.79 -1.24
N ARG A 124 6.15 26.78 -2.11
CA ARG A 124 5.45 26.93 -3.37
C ARG A 124 3.94 27.09 -3.17
N ALA A 125 3.36 26.29 -2.28
CA ALA A 125 1.94 26.38 -1.94
C ALA A 125 1.61 27.75 -1.30
N GLN A 126 2.49 28.25 -0.44
CA GLN A 126 2.34 29.56 0.18
C GLN A 126 2.42 30.69 -0.86
N ALA A 127 3.42 30.67 -1.75
CA ALA A 127 3.61 31.68 -2.80
C ALA A 127 2.39 31.75 -3.76
N LEU A 128 1.71 30.64 -4.00
CA LEU A 128 0.53 30.57 -4.87
C LEU A 128 -0.80 30.66 -4.11
N ALA A 129 -0.78 30.81 -2.78
CA ALA A 129 -1.94 30.80 -1.90
C ALA A 129 -2.83 29.52 -2.04
N ILE A 130 -2.21 28.39 -2.36
CA ILE A 130 -2.89 27.09 -2.50
C ILE A 130 -2.93 26.40 -1.14
N ARG A 131 -4.14 26.10 -0.66
CA ARG A 131 -4.39 25.35 0.57
C ARG A 131 -5.22 24.10 0.35
N THR A 132 -6.17 24.16 -0.58
CA THR A 132 -7.16 23.12 -0.83
C THR A 132 -6.99 22.53 -2.22
N LEU A 133 -7.62 21.38 -2.47
CA LEU A 133 -7.72 20.80 -3.81
C LEU A 133 -8.52 21.70 -4.76
N SER A 134 -9.52 22.43 -4.24
CA SER A 134 -10.25 23.43 -5.04
C SER A 134 -9.36 24.62 -5.43
N ASP A 135 -8.39 25.02 -4.60
CA ASP A 135 -7.43 26.06 -4.98
C ASP A 135 -6.49 25.53 -6.07
N LEU A 136 -5.97 24.30 -5.91
CA LEU A 136 -5.12 23.68 -6.91
C LEU A 136 -5.76 23.67 -8.30
N ALA A 137 -7.06 23.40 -8.38
CA ALA A 137 -7.81 23.39 -9.65
C ALA A 137 -7.81 24.74 -10.39
N LYS A 138 -7.47 25.85 -9.73
CA LYS A 138 -7.38 27.19 -10.33
C LYS A 138 -6.02 27.48 -10.98
N HIS A 139 -5.03 26.57 -10.85
CA HIS A 139 -3.65 26.77 -11.29
C HIS A 139 -3.22 25.77 -12.40
N PRO A 140 -3.75 25.87 -13.63
CA PRO A 140 -3.58 24.85 -14.68
C PRO A 140 -2.13 24.66 -15.18
N GLY A 141 -1.22 25.57 -14.84
CA GLY A 141 0.18 25.54 -15.27
C GLY A 141 1.11 24.70 -14.39
N LEU A 142 0.63 24.11 -13.29
CA LEU A 142 1.46 23.32 -12.40
C LEU A 142 1.76 21.93 -12.98
N LYS A 143 2.95 21.43 -12.66
CA LYS A 143 3.43 20.11 -13.12
C LYS A 143 3.10 19.06 -12.05
N LEU A 144 2.28 18.08 -12.43
CA LEU A 144 1.93 16.95 -11.57
C LEU A 144 2.85 15.77 -11.85
N GLY A 145 3.35 15.13 -10.79
CA GLY A 145 4.04 13.84 -10.85
C GLY A 145 3.34 12.87 -9.90
N LEU A 146 2.50 12.00 -10.44
CA LEU A 146 1.67 11.09 -9.66
C LEU A 146 2.19 9.66 -9.74
N SER A 147 1.90 8.85 -8.73
CA SER A 147 2.28 7.44 -8.75
C SER A 147 1.47 6.67 -9.80
N GLN A 148 2.10 5.64 -10.38
CA GLN A 148 1.45 4.73 -11.33
C GLN A 148 0.15 4.14 -10.74
N GLU A 149 0.18 3.78 -9.45
CA GLU A 149 -0.98 3.22 -8.76
C GLU A 149 -2.11 4.25 -8.67
N PHE A 150 -1.82 5.49 -8.25
CA PHE A 150 -2.82 6.55 -8.12
C PHE A 150 -3.45 6.93 -9.48
N ILE A 151 -2.66 6.92 -10.55
CA ILE A 151 -3.16 7.16 -11.91
C ILE A 151 -4.08 6.03 -12.39
N GLY A 152 -3.76 4.78 -12.07
CA GLY A 152 -4.47 3.60 -12.58
C GLY A 152 -5.76 3.26 -11.81
N ARG A 153 -5.95 3.78 -10.61
CA ARG A 153 -7.11 3.47 -9.76
C ARG A 153 -8.28 4.38 -10.09
N SER A 154 -9.49 3.84 -10.17
CA SER A 154 -10.72 4.63 -10.38
C SER A 154 -10.97 5.63 -9.25
N ASP A 155 -10.64 5.26 -7.99
CA ASP A 155 -10.70 6.10 -6.79
C ASP A 155 -9.43 6.96 -6.58
N GLY A 156 -8.49 6.92 -7.52
CA GLY A 156 -7.31 7.77 -7.57
C GLY A 156 -7.49 9.00 -8.45
N TRP A 157 -6.52 9.22 -9.37
CA TRP A 157 -6.51 10.41 -10.23
C TRP A 157 -7.74 10.59 -11.10
N PRO A 158 -8.27 9.57 -11.82
CA PRO A 158 -9.46 9.76 -12.66
C PRO A 158 -10.67 10.29 -11.89
N GLY A 159 -10.96 9.71 -10.75
CA GLY A 159 -12.08 10.13 -9.90
C GLY A 159 -11.84 11.51 -9.27
N LEU A 160 -10.65 11.76 -8.72
CA LEU A 160 -10.28 13.07 -8.16
C LEU A 160 -10.37 14.17 -9.20
N LYS A 161 -9.84 13.92 -10.40
CA LYS A 161 -9.91 14.86 -11.52
C LYS A 161 -11.35 15.22 -11.86
N ALA A 162 -12.24 14.24 -11.90
CA ALA A 162 -13.67 14.47 -12.17
C ALA A 162 -14.34 15.26 -11.04
N ALA A 163 -14.12 14.88 -9.78
CA ALA A 163 -14.73 15.50 -8.60
C ALA A 163 -14.36 16.98 -8.45
N TYR A 164 -13.10 17.32 -8.71
CA TYR A 164 -12.57 18.69 -8.57
C TYR A 164 -12.50 19.45 -9.90
N LYS A 165 -12.91 18.83 -11.02
CA LYS A 165 -12.79 19.41 -12.37
C LYS A 165 -11.35 19.89 -12.64
N MET A 166 -10.37 19.06 -12.29
CA MET A 166 -8.97 19.40 -12.41
C MET A 166 -8.57 19.67 -13.87
N PRO A 167 -7.94 20.82 -14.17
CA PRO A 167 -7.66 21.24 -15.57
C PRO A 167 -6.42 20.57 -16.17
N TYR A 168 -5.87 19.55 -15.51
CA TYR A 168 -4.62 18.91 -15.93
C TYR A 168 -4.89 17.74 -16.86
N ALA A 169 -3.99 17.54 -17.83
CA ALA A 169 -3.85 16.26 -18.52
C ALA A 169 -3.43 15.17 -17.52
N THR A 170 -3.66 13.90 -17.84
CA THR A 170 -3.13 12.80 -17.02
C THR A 170 -1.62 12.84 -17.08
N PRO A 171 -0.92 13.01 -15.94
CA PRO A 171 0.53 13.11 -15.92
C PRO A 171 1.18 11.75 -16.18
N SER A 172 2.46 11.77 -16.54
CA SER A 172 3.28 10.57 -16.57
C SER A 172 3.42 10.02 -15.16
N GLY A 173 3.28 8.69 -15.02
CA GLY A 173 3.42 8.03 -13.73
C GLY A 173 4.87 7.99 -13.27
N LEU A 174 5.07 8.22 -11.97
CA LEU A 174 6.36 8.10 -11.29
C LEU A 174 6.34 6.94 -10.28
N ASP A 175 7.51 6.45 -9.92
CA ASP A 175 7.65 5.67 -8.69
C ASP A 175 7.39 6.60 -7.49
N HIS A 176 6.60 6.13 -6.52
CA HIS A 176 6.20 6.94 -5.35
C HIS A 176 7.42 7.47 -4.57
N GLY A 177 8.47 6.66 -4.44
CA GLY A 177 9.72 7.08 -3.79
C GLY A 177 10.46 8.16 -4.56
N LEU A 178 10.50 8.05 -5.90
CA LEU A 178 11.16 9.03 -6.78
C LEU A 178 10.39 10.35 -6.89
N ALA A 179 9.08 10.36 -6.66
CA ALA A 179 8.28 11.58 -6.68
C ALA A 179 8.73 12.57 -5.59
N TYR A 180 9.17 12.09 -4.41
CA TYR A 180 9.74 12.95 -3.36
C TYR A 180 11.03 13.64 -3.80
N GLU A 181 11.90 12.95 -4.52
CA GLU A 181 13.12 13.56 -5.07
C GLU A 181 12.80 14.55 -6.19
N ALA A 182 11.79 14.25 -7.00
CA ALA A 182 11.36 15.12 -8.10
C ALA A 182 10.75 16.44 -7.58
N ILE A 183 9.92 16.38 -6.52
CA ILE A 183 9.32 17.59 -5.92
C ILE A 183 10.35 18.42 -5.18
N ALA A 184 11.29 17.81 -4.47
CA ALA A 184 12.39 18.49 -3.81
C ALA A 184 13.28 19.23 -4.81
N ALA A 185 13.54 18.63 -5.97
CA ALA A 185 14.31 19.23 -7.05
C ALA A 185 13.51 20.23 -7.91
N GLY A 186 12.24 20.50 -7.59
CA GLY A 186 11.38 21.41 -8.36
C GLY A 186 11.04 20.93 -9.78
N ARG A 187 11.20 19.64 -10.05
CA ARG A 187 10.85 19.04 -11.36
C ARG A 187 9.35 18.86 -11.53
N ILE A 188 8.64 18.67 -10.42
CA ILE A 188 7.19 18.64 -10.30
C ILE A 188 6.76 19.60 -9.20
N ASP A 189 5.52 20.09 -9.26
CA ASP A 189 4.93 20.99 -8.28
C ASP A 189 4.00 20.26 -7.31
N VAL A 190 3.37 19.18 -7.75
CA VAL A 190 2.35 18.42 -7.00
C VAL A 190 2.61 16.92 -7.14
N MET A 191 2.43 16.17 -6.05
CA MET A 191 2.48 14.71 -6.04
C MET A 191 1.35 14.11 -5.21
N ASP A 192 0.99 12.85 -5.47
CA ASP A 192 0.18 12.08 -4.54
C ASP A 192 1.04 11.56 -3.40
N ILE A 193 0.46 11.54 -2.21
CA ILE A 193 1.07 11.03 -0.98
C ILE A 193 0.07 10.15 -0.22
N TYR A 194 0.60 9.45 0.77
CA TYR A 194 -0.19 8.84 1.82
C TYR A 194 -0.19 9.75 3.05
N SER A 195 -1.35 9.98 3.68
CA SER A 195 -1.53 10.95 4.77
C SER A 195 -0.65 10.69 6.00
N THR A 196 -0.14 9.47 6.16
CA THR A 196 0.73 9.04 7.27
C THR A 196 2.22 8.96 6.88
N ASP A 197 2.60 9.41 5.67
CA ASP A 197 3.99 9.28 5.21
C ASP A 197 4.92 10.23 5.97
N ALA A 198 5.88 9.67 6.70
CA ALA A 198 6.90 10.41 7.45
C ALA A 198 7.77 11.35 6.58
N LYS A 199 7.78 11.17 5.27
CA LYS A 199 8.49 12.04 4.34
C LYS A 199 7.83 13.40 4.15
N ILE A 200 6.56 13.59 4.53
CA ILE A 200 5.85 14.87 4.45
C ILE A 200 6.64 15.94 5.21
N GLU A 201 7.00 15.67 6.46
CA GLU A 201 7.79 16.58 7.29
C GLU A 201 9.22 16.77 6.74
N ARG A 202 9.88 15.65 6.40
CA ARG A 202 11.26 15.66 5.89
C ARG A 202 11.44 16.53 4.65
N TYR A 203 10.46 16.56 3.75
CA TYR A 203 10.51 17.32 2.50
C TYR A 203 9.76 18.66 2.58
N ALA A 204 9.34 19.07 3.78
CA ALA A 204 8.57 20.29 4.02
C ALA A 204 7.39 20.43 3.05
N LEU A 205 6.55 19.40 3.00
CA LEU A 205 5.40 19.37 2.12
C LEU A 205 4.14 19.87 2.85
N ARG A 206 3.34 20.65 2.14
CA ARG A 206 1.96 20.94 2.50
C ARG A 206 1.05 19.87 1.92
N VAL A 207 0.32 19.18 2.76
CA VAL A 207 -0.80 18.35 2.37
C VAL A 207 -1.97 19.26 2.04
N LEU A 208 -2.53 19.14 0.84
CA LEU A 208 -3.68 19.93 0.40
C LEU A 208 -4.95 19.38 1.04
N GLU A 209 -5.76 20.28 1.57
CA GLU A 209 -7.05 19.93 2.17
C GLU A 209 -8.02 19.42 1.10
N ASP A 210 -8.64 18.28 1.37
CA ASP A 210 -9.74 17.72 0.57
C ASP A 210 -11.08 18.37 0.96
N ASP A 211 -11.29 19.61 0.52
CA ASP A 211 -12.41 20.47 0.89
C ASP A 211 -13.77 19.98 0.37
N ARG A 212 -13.79 18.94 -0.51
CA ARG A 212 -15.01 18.27 -0.98
C ARG A 212 -15.15 16.85 -0.43
N LYS A 213 -14.24 16.40 0.42
CA LYS A 213 -14.27 15.07 1.05
C LYS A 213 -14.36 13.93 0.02
N TYR A 214 -13.53 14.01 -1.00
CA TYR A 214 -13.44 12.99 -2.03
C TYR A 214 -12.79 11.71 -1.52
N PHE A 215 -11.71 11.84 -0.77
CA PHE A 215 -11.05 10.69 -0.17
C PHE A 215 -11.80 10.23 1.09
N PRO A 216 -12.00 8.92 1.29
CA PRO A 216 -12.59 8.43 2.52
C PRO A 216 -11.67 8.76 3.70
N GLY A 217 -12.27 9.30 4.77
CA GLY A 217 -11.60 9.57 6.05
C GLY A 217 -11.43 8.31 6.88
#